data_81b0b2dde432fffa720c82e74675658b
#
_entry.id   81b0b2dde432fffa720c82e74675658b
#
_cell.length_a   1.000
_cell.length_b   1.000
_cell.length_c   1.000
_cell.angle_alpha   90.00
_cell.angle_beta   90.00
_cell.angle_gamma   90.00
#
_symmetry.space_group_name_H-M   'P 1'
#
loop_
_entity.id
_entity.type
_entity.pdbx_description
1 polymer ?
#
loop_
_entity_poly.entity_id
_entity_poly.type
_entity_poly.pdbx_seq_one_letter_code
_entity_poly.pdbx_strand_id
1 'polypeptide(L)'
;MEWFKQWFNSKEYLNVYRHRDKKDAKELLHLVLDNINSSNVRTVLDMAAGHGRHAIILARKGFKVTAVDLSEMLLNIARKNAEKDNLEIEFVHSDIRQFNPDKKFDLIINLFTSIGYFDSDEENFHILNKAYDLLADKGYFVLDYMNKNFVRNTLVPFTVDTIDKGTITQNRFIKNERVIKEIIIEKERSTEKYYESVRMFSYEELTGTMKNIGFKVLHTFGDFLGNPFELENSPRIIIISHK
;
A
#
# COMPACT_ATOMS: atom_id res chain seq x y z
N MET A 1 2.95 16.62 12.16
CA MET A 1 3.55 16.95 10.82
C MET A 1 3.35 15.73 9.91
N GLU A 2 2.75 15.92 8.74
CA GLU A 2 2.47 14.80 7.82
C GLU A 2 3.77 14.33 7.13
N TRP A 3 4.58 13.57 7.88
CA TRP A 3 5.89 13.04 7.48
C TRP A 3 5.86 12.36 6.11
N PHE A 4 4.76 11.70 5.77
CA PHE A 4 4.57 10.96 4.54
C PHE A 4 4.56 11.86 3.29
N LYS A 5 4.14 13.13 3.39
CA LYS A 5 4.16 14.08 2.27
C LYS A 5 5.59 14.39 1.82
N GLN A 6 6.50 14.60 2.77
CA GLN A 6 7.90 14.86 2.45
C GLN A 6 8.60 13.58 1.99
N TRP A 7 8.39 12.47 2.71
CA TRP A 7 9.09 11.23 2.47
C TRP A 7 8.75 10.62 1.11
N PHE A 8 7.48 10.49 0.76
CA PHE A 8 7.06 9.89 -0.52
C PHE A 8 7.35 10.77 -1.73
N ASN A 9 7.62 12.06 -1.55
CA ASN A 9 8.11 12.95 -2.60
C ASN A 9 9.65 13.04 -2.67
N SER A 10 10.36 12.27 -1.85
CA SER A 10 11.81 12.19 -1.87
C SER A 10 12.30 11.18 -2.90
N LYS A 11 13.34 11.54 -3.67
CA LYS A 11 14.04 10.60 -4.57
C LYS A 11 14.63 9.42 -3.80
N GLU A 12 14.98 9.63 -2.54
CA GLU A 12 15.60 8.64 -1.67
C GLU A 12 14.63 7.53 -1.27
N TYR A 13 13.32 7.77 -1.32
CA TYR A 13 12.31 6.75 -1.06
C TYR A 13 12.52 5.49 -1.91
N LEU A 14 12.77 5.64 -3.20
CA LEU A 14 13.00 4.51 -4.09
C LEU A 14 14.31 3.77 -3.80
N ASN A 15 15.33 4.47 -3.33
CA ASN A 15 16.59 3.87 -2.93
C ASN A 15 16.43 2.99 -1.69
N VAL A 16 15.70 3.47 -0.68
CA VAL A 16 15.40 2.73 0.56
C VAL A 16 14.54 1.49 0.26
N TYR A 17 13.59 1.60 -0.67
CA TYR A 17 12.65 0.53 -1.01
C TYR A 17 12.94 -0.19 -2.33
N ARG A 18 14.20 -0.15 -2.81
CA ARG A 18 14.64 -0.82 -4.06
C ARG A 18 14.43 -2.34 -4.07
N HIS A 19 14.35 -2.96 -2.89
CA HIS A 19 14.11 -4.40 -2.72
C HIS A 19 12.66 -4.81 -2.96
N ARG A 20 11.71 -3.86 -2.97
CA ARG A 20 10.30 -4.12 -3.30
C ARG A 20 10.18 -4.31 -4.81
N ASP A 21 10.24 -5.55 -5.25
CA ASP A 21 10.34 -5.88 -6.66
C ASP A 21 8.98 -6.07 -7.35
N LYS A 22 9.06 -6.34 -8.67
CA LYS A 22 7.89 -6.63 -9.50
C LYS A 22 7.33 -8.03 -9.25
N LYS A 23 8.09 -8.92 -8.60
CA LYS A 23 7.67 -10.30 -8.32
C LYS A 23 6.59 -10.30 -7.25
N ASP A 24 6.84 -9.63 -6.12
CA ASP A 24 5.87 -9.49 -5.03
C ASP A 24 4.53 -8.92 -5.53
N ALA A 25 4.60 -7.88 -6.37
CA ALA A 25 3.40 -7.27 -6.93
C ALA A 25 2.63 -8.22 -7.86
N LYS A 26 3.33 -9.06 -8.62
CA LYS A 26 2.69 -10.07 -9.49
C LYS A 26 2.04 -11.17 -8.66
N GLU A 27 2.74 -11.72 -7.67
CA GLU A 27 2.24 -12.79 -6.80
C GLU A 27 0.97 -12.33 -6.08
N LEU A 28 1.01 -11.14 -5.45
CA LEU A 28 -0.15 -10.58 -4.77
C LEU A 28 -1.34 -10.37 -5.72
N LEU A 29 -1.13 -9.81 -6.91
CA LEU A 29 -2.23 -9.63 -7.87
C LEU A 29 -2.75 -10.94 -8.46
N HIS A 30 -1.92 -11.97 -8.63
CA HIS A 30 -2.36 -13.32 -8.96
C HIS A 30 -3.28 -13.86 -7.87
N LEU A 31 -2.82 -13.82 -6.62
CA LEU A 31 -3.62 -14.24 -5.47
C LEU A 31 -4.99 -13.54 -5.44
N VAL A 32 -5.01 -12.22 -5.62
CA VAL A 32 -6.26 -11.44 -5.63
C VAL A 32 -7.18 -11.90 -6.75
N LEU A 33 -6.71 -11.94 -7.99
CA LEU A 33 -7.53 -12.23 -9.16
C LEU A 33 -8.05 -13.67 -9.21
N ASP A 34 -7.32 -14.61 -8.60
CA ASP A 34 -7.72 -16.01 -8.49
C ASP A 34 -8.79 -16.25 -7.41
N ASN A 35 -8.93 -15.31 -6.45
CA ASN A 35 -9.86 -15.41 -5.32
C ASN A 35 -11.07 -14.46 -5.42
N ILE A 36 -11.28 -13.84 -6.57
CA ILE A 36 -12.47 -13.04 -6.90
C ILE A 36 -13.06 -13.49 -8.24
N ASN A 37 -14.30 -13.13 -8.52
CA ASN A 37 -14.85 -13.32 -9.86
C ASN A 37 -14.33 -12.20 -10.79
N SER A 38 -13.09 -12.36 -11.24
CA SER A 38 -12.37 -11.35 -12.05
C SER A 38 -12.99 -11.10 -13.44
N SER A 39 -13.82 -12.03 -13.94
CA SER A 39 -14.55 -11.84 -15.22
C SER A 39 -15.58 -10.70 -15.15
N ASN A 40 -16.06 -10.37 -13.96
CA ASN A 40 -17.00 -9.28 -13.72
C ASN A 40 -16.30 -7.95 -13.41
N VAL A 41 -14.99 -7.94 -13.24
CA VAL A 41 -14.20 -6.73 -12.97
C VAL A 41 -13.83 -6.05 -14.28
N ARG A 42 -14.13 -4.77 -14.40
CA ARG A 42 -13.75 -3.91 -15.53
C ARG A 42 -12.90 -2.74 -15.10
N THR A 43 -13.27 -2.12 -13.99
CA THR A 43 -12.68 -0.90 -13.47
C THR A 43 -11.96 -1.17 -12.16
N VAL A 44 -10.73 -0.68 -12.05
CA VAL A 44 -9.90 -0.85 -10.85
C VAL A 44 -9.40 0.49 -10.35
N LEU A 45 -9.49 0.69 -9.02
CA LEU A 45 -8.83 1.79 -8.33
C LEU A 45 -7.64 1.25 -7.53
N ASP A 46 -6.45 1.76 -7.83
CA ASP A 46 -5.24 1.54 -7.03
C ASP A 46 -5.07 2.73 -6.07
N MET A 47 -5.40 2.53 -4.79
CA MET A 47 -5.35 3.55 -3.74
C MET A 47 -3.94 3.60 -3.15
N ALA A 48 -3.27 4.76 -3.22
CA ALA A 48 -1.88 4.96 -2.87
C ALA A 48 -0.95 4.13 -3.78
N ALA A 49 -1.08 4.34 -5.10
CA ALA A 49 -0.47 3.54 -6.15
C ALA A 49 1.08 3.64 -6.21
N GLY A 50 1.67 4.68 -5.60
CA GLY A 50 3.09 4.95 -5.64
C GLY A 50 3.61 5.10 -7.08
N HIS A 51 4.67 4.37 -7.42
CA HIS A 51 5.23 4.37 -8.78
C HIS A 51 4.52 3.39 -9.76
N GLY A 52 3.28 2.97 -9.42
CA GLY A 52 2.36 2.31 -10.33
C GLY A 52 2.60 0.83 -10.61
N ARG A 53 3.30 0.08 -9.74
CA ARG A 53 3.62 -1.34 -9.97
C ARG A 53 2.38 -2.19 -10.24
N HIS A 54 1.38 -2.08 -9.38
CA HIS A 54 0.13 -2.83 -9.48
C HIS A 54 -0.74 -2.31 -10.61
N ALA A 55 -0.89 -0.99 -10.71
CA ALA A 55 -1.64 -0.35 -11.78
C ALA A 55 -1.18 -0.79 -13.19
N ILE A 56 0.14 -0.84 -13.41
CA ILE A 56 0.72 -1.28 -14.70
C ILE A 56 0.42 -2.76 -14.98
N ILE A 57 0.54 -3.64 -13.97
CA ILE A 57 0.23 -5.07 -14.16
C ILE A 57 -1.25 -5.27 -14.46
N LEU A 58 -2.14 -4.55 -13.79
CA LEU A 58 -3.58 -4.62 -14.02
C LEU A 58 -3.97 -4.08 -15.41
N ALA A 59 -3.40 -2.95 -15.83
CA ALA A 59 -3.63 -2.40 -17.15
C ALA A 59 -3.16 -3.35 -18.27
N ARG A 60 -2.01 -4.02 -18.11
CA ARG A 60 -1.55 -5.08 -19.05
C ARG A 60 -2.51 -6.27 -19.15
N LYS A 61 -3.30 -6.52 -18.10
CA LYS A 61 -4.35 -7.56 -18.11
C LYS A 61 -5.67 -7.06 -18.71
N GLY A 62 -5.75 -5.80 -19.16
CA GLY A 62 -6.90 -5.22 -19.83
C GLY A 62 -7.91 -4.53 -18.92
N PHE A 63 -7.61 -4.35 -17.63
CA PHE A 63 -8.46 -3.57 -16.73
C PHE A 63 -8.32 -2.06 -17.01
N LYS A 64 -9.44 -1.33 -16.85
CA LYS A 64 -9.43 0.14 -16.82
C LYS A 64 -8.98 0.61 -15.44
N VAL A 65 -7.77 1.13 -15.35
CA VAL A 65 -7.15 1.45 -14.05
C VAL A 65 -7.12 2.95 -13.81
N THR A 66 -7.57 3.36 -12.62
CA THR A 66 -7.33 4.67 -12.02
C THR A 66 -6.34 4.48 -10.88
N ALA A 67 -5.22 5.18 -10.91
CA ALA A 67 -4.15 5.12 -9.92
C ALA A 67 -4.04 6.47 -9.21
N VAL A 68 -4.31 6.48 -7.89
CA VAL A 68 -4.31 7.70 -7.07
C VAL A 68 -3.14 7.65 -6.11
N ASP A 69 -2.36 8.70 -6.05
CA ASP A 69 -1.28 8.85 -5.06
C ASP A 69 -1.07 10.32 -4.67
N LEU A 70 -0.58 10.52 -3.46
CA LEU A 70 -0.23 11.83 -2.93
C LEU A 70 1.10 12.36 -3.48
N SER A 71 1.99 11.46 -3.95
CA SER A 71 3.30 11.79 -4.48
C SER A 71 3.26 11.99 -5.98
N GLU A 72 3.34 13.24 -6.42
CA GLU A 72 3.44 13.55 -7.84
C GLU A 72 4.73 13.02 -8.45
N MET A 73 5.83 12.99 -7.68
CA MET A 73 7.10 12.41 -8.11
C MET A 73 6.94 10.93 -8.47
N LEU A 74 6.27 10.15 -7.62
CA LEU A 74 6.04 8.72 -7.87
C LEU A 74 5.07 8.52 -9.06
N LEU A 75 4.01 9.31 -9.16
CA LEU A 75 3.08 9.27 -10.29
C LEU A 75 3.76 9.61 -11.62
N ASN A 76 4.71 10.54 -11.63
CA ASN A 76 5.48 10.87 -12.83
C ASN A 76 6.33 9.70 -13.31
N ILE A 77 6.88 8.91 -12.38
CA ILE A 77 7.58 7.67 -12.69
C ILE A 77 6.61 6.62 -13.22
N ALA A 78 5.44 6.50 -12.60
CA ALA A 78 4.38 5.58 -13.03
C ALA A 78 3.91 5.89 -14.47
N ARG A 79 3.64 7.16 -14.79
CA ARG A 79 3.27 7.63 -16.15
C ARG A 79 4.33 7.22 -17.18
N LYS A 80 5.61 7.54 -16.93
CA LYS A 80 6.71 7.17 -17.83
C LYS A 80 6.82 5.66 -18.04
N ASN A 81 6.55 4.86 -17.03
CA ASN A 81 6.58 3.41 -17.15
C ASN A 81 5.36 2.87 -17.94
N ALA A 82 4.18 3.45 -17.76
CA ALA A 82 2.98 3.11 -18.51
C ALA A 82 3.13 3.48 -20.01
N GLU A 83 3.67 4.67 -20.31
CA GLU A 83 3.94 5.13 -21.67
C GLU A 83 4.87 4.19 -22.44
N LYS A 84 5.94 3.68 -21.80
CA LYS A 84 6.86 2.71 -22.42
C LYS A 84 6.17 1.42 -22.88
N ASP A 85 5.10 1.05 -22.23
CA ASP A 85 4.32 -0.16 -22.51
C ASP A 85 3.03 0.14 -23.31
N ASN A 86 2.83 1.40 -23.75
CA ASN A 86 1.62 1.89 -24.42
C ASN A 86 0.33 1.56 -23.63
N LEU A 87 0.35 1.75 -22.30
CA LEU A 87 -0.78 1.50 -21.42
C LEU A 87 -1.54 2.77 -21.10
N GLU A 88 -2.86 2.71 -21.19
CA GLU A 88 -3.76 3.77 -20.74
C GLU A 88 -4.13 3.57 -19.27
N ILE A 89 -3.62 4.44 -18.40
CA ILE A 89 -3.91 4.47 -16.98
C ILE A 89 -4.25 5.91 -16.59
N GLU A 90 -5.35 6.09 -15.88
CA GLU A 90 -5.71 7.40 -15.31
C GLU A 90 -4.92 7.63 -14.02
N PHE A 91 -3.92 8.51 -14.07
CA PHE A 91 -3.11 8.88 -12.90
C PHE A 91 -3.63 10.16 -12.27
N VAL A 92 -4.03 10.11 -11.01
CA VAL A 92 -4.60 11.22 -10.26
C VAL A 92 -3.69 11.59 -9.09
N HIS A 93 -3.14 12.81 -9.10
CA HIS A 93 -2.41 13.37 -7.96
C HIS A 93 -3.42 13.91 -6.95
N SER A 94 -3.67 13.18 -5.90
CA SER A 94 -4.62 13.55 -4.85
C SER A 94 -4.30 12.85 -3.53
N ASP A 95 -4.62 13.53 -2.42
CA ASP A 95 -4.83 12.83 -1.16
C ASP A 95 -6.08 11.96 -1.27
N ILE A 96 -5.95 10.68 -0.96
CA ILE A 96 -7.06 9.73 -1.08
C ILE A 96 -8.27 10.12 -0.23
N ARG A 97 -8.06 10.85 0.87
CA ARG A 97 -9.13 11.39 1.72
C ARG A 97 -10.02 12.39 0.98
N GLN A 98 -9.43 13.09 -0.02
CA GLN A 98 -10.09 14.13 -0.82
C GLN A 98 -10.51 13.64 -2.21
N PHE A 99 -10.05 12.44 -2.62
CA PHE A 99 -10.41 11.87 -3.91
C PHE A 99 -11.89 11.51 -3.95
N ASN A 100 -12.64 12.17 -4.82
CA ASN A 100 -14.10 12.03 -4.92
C ASN A 100 -14.56 12.04 -6.40
N PRO A 101 -14.33 10.95 -7.15
CA PRO A 101 -14.73 10.85 -8.54
C PRO A 101 -16.23 10.55 -8.66
N ASP A 102 -16.83 10.95 -9.80
CA ASP A 102 -18.23 10.65 -10.14
C ASP A 102 -18.43 9.22 -10.69
N LYS A 103 -17.58 8.28 -10.31
CA LYS A 103 -17.63 6.88 -10.74
C LYS A 103 -17.34 5.92 -9.60
N LYS A 104 -17.82 4.69 -9.75
CA LYS A 104 -17.54 3.57 -8.86
C LYS A 104 -16.60 2.58 -9.52
N PHE A 105 -16.00 1.72 -8.70
CA PHE A 105 -15.01 0.75 -9.14
C PHE A 105 -15.44 -0.68 -8.78
N ASP A 106 -15.19 -1.63 -9.70
CA ASP A 106 -15.49 -3.04 -9.47
C ASP A 106 -14.47 -3.69 -8.53
N LEU A 107 -13.23 -3.20 -8.55
CA LEU A 107 -12.16 -3.61 -7.65
C LEU A 107 -11.42 -2.38 -7.12
N ILE A 108 -11.23 -2.33 -5.82
CA ILE A 108 -10.34 -1.34 -5.16
C ILE A 108 -9.25 -2.09 -4.43
N ILE A 109 -8.01 -1.70 -4.66
CA ILE A 109 -6.84 -2.25 -3.98
C ILE A 109 -6.16 -1.17 -3.14
N ASN A 110 -5.78 -1.51 -1.90
CA ASN A 110 -4.93 -0.72 -1.04
C ASN A 110 -3.85 -1.63 -0.47
N LEU A 111 -2.67 -1.58 -1.08
CA LEU A 111 -1.65 -2.60 -0.93
C LEU A 111 -0.37 -2.04 -0.28
N PHE A 112 0.47 -2.94 0.26
CA PHE A 112 1.76 -2.62 0.87
C PHE A 112 1.68 -1.66 2.05
N THR A 113 0.65 -1.81 2.90
CA THR A 113 0.50 -1.02 4.13
C THR A 113 0.39 0.47 3.84
N SER A 114 -0.62 0.86 3.08
CA SER A 114 -0.87 2.26 2.70
C SER A 114 -1.90 2.96 3.59
N ILE A 115 -2.23 2.37 4.75
CA ILE A 115 -2.97 3.00 5.86
C ILE A 115 -2.12 2.96 7.14
N GLY A 116 -2.53 3.69 8.18
CA GLY A 116 -1.79 3.76 9.45
C GLY A 116 -0.85 4.97 9.54
N TYR A 117 -0.89 5.90 8.59
CA TYR A 117 0.03 7.04 8.53
C TYR A 117 -0.44 8.22 9.37
N PHE A 118 -1.74 8.35 9.60
CA PHE A 118 -2.33 9.48 10.32
C PHE A 118 -2.22 9.29 11.83
N ASP A 119 -2.32 10.40 12.57
CA ASP A 119 -2.15 10.38 14.03
C ASP A 119 -3.37 9.73 14.72
N SER A 120 -4.58 9.92 14.21
CA SER A 120 -5.78 9.29 14.75
C SER A 120 -6.18 8.03 14.01
N ASP A 121 -6.73 7.05 14.73
CA ASP A 121 -7.27 5.82 14.14
C ASP A 121 -8.52 6.13 13.28
N GLU A 122 -9.29 7.17 13.63
CA GLU A 122 -10.44 7.64 12.85
C GLU A 122 -10.02 8.10 11.44
N GLU A 123 -8.96 8.92 11.33
CA GLU A 123 -8.44 9.34 10.02
C GLU A 123 -7.93 8.17 9.21
N ASN A 124 -7.26 7.21 9.85
CA ASN A 124 -6.78 5.99 9.18
C ASN A 124 -7.95 5.16 8.65
N PHE A 125 -8.98 4.96 9.45
CA PHE A 125 -10.17 4.20 9.04
C PHE A 125 -11.08 4.95 8.07
N HIS A 126 -10.97 6.28 7.97
CA HIS A 126 -11.64 7.04 6.92
C HIS A 126 -11.26 6.55 5.51
N ILE A 127 -10.03 6.03 5.33
CA ILE A 127 -9.62 5.41 4.07
C ILE A 127 -10.46 4.18 3.72
N LEU A 128 -10.81 3.36 4.71
CA LEU A 128 -11.68 2.19 4.52
C LEU A 128 -13.12 2.62 4.18
N ASN A 129 -13.65 3.65 4.85
CA ASN A 129 -14.96 4.24 4.49
C ASN A 129 -14.95 4.74 3.05
N LYS A 130 -13.90 5.48 2.67
CA LYS A 130 -13.75 5.98 1.30
C LYS A 130 -13.70 4.84 0.27
N ALA A 131 -12.98 3.75 0.57
CA ALA A 131 -12.96 2.57 -0.30
C ALA A 131 -14.37 1.96 -0.45
N TYR A 132 -15.12 1.82 0.64
CA TYR A 132 -16.49 1.31 0.60
C TYR A 132 -17.42 2.21 -0.23
N ASP A 133 -17.32 3.52 -0.05
CA ASP A 133 -18.13 4.49 -0.78
C ASP A 133 -17.83 4.47 -2.28
N LEU A 134 -16.57 4.25 -2.68
CA LEU A 134 -16.15 4.21 -4.07
C LEU A 134 -16.37 2.86 -4.75
N LEU A 135 -16.68 1.80 -4.02
CA LEU A 135 -17.03 0.50 -4.60
C LEU A 135 -18.39 0.54 -5.32
N ALA A 136 -18.43 -0.13 -6.47
CA ALA A 136 -19.67 -0.53 -7.11
C ALA A 136 -20.42 -1.58 -6.27
N ASP A 137 -21.71 -1.77 -6.52
CA ASP A 137 -22.47 -2.86 -5.91
C ASP A 137 -21.81 -4.21 -6.28
N LYS A 138 -21.57 -5.06 -5.25
CA LYS A 138 -20.83 -6.33 -5.39
C LYS A 138 -19.37 -6.16 -5.81
N GLY A 139 -18.81 -4.95 -5.73
CA GLY A 139 -17.39 -4.69 -5.96
C GLY A 139 -16.50 -5.29 -4.86
N TYR A 140 -15.25 -5.55 -5.19
CA TYR A 140 -14.26 -6.13 -4.28
C TYR A 140 -13.32 -5.07 -3.75
N PHE A 141 -12.98 -5.21 -2.46
CA PHE A 141 -11.91 -4.43 -1.82
C PHE A 141 -10.82 -5.36 -1.30
N VAL A 142 -9.58 -5.02 -1.60
CA VAL A 142 -8.41 -5.75 -1.12
C VAL A 142 -7.54 -4.84 -0.29
N LEU A 143 -7.30 -5.25 0.94
CA LEU A 143 -6.37 -4.61 1.85
C LEU A 143 -5.18 -5.54 2.08
N ASP A 144 -3.95 -5.07 1.82
CA ASP A 144 -2.73 -5.74 2.22
C ASP A 144 -1.99 -4.90 3.26
N TYR A 145 -1.86 -5.46 4.46
CA TYR A 145 -1.33 -4.78 5.62
C TYR A 145 -0.26 -5.60 6.34
N MET A 146 0.61 -4.94 7.09
CA MET A 146 1.58 -5.63 7.95
C MET A 146 0.86 -6.38 9.09
N ASN A 147 1.35 -7.56 9.47
CA ASN A 147 0.89 -8.22 10.69
C ASN A 147 1.67 -7.67 11.90
N LYS A 148 0.93 -7.06 12.83
CA LYS A 148 1.43 -6.45 14.05
C LYS A 148 2.29 -7.41 14.89
N ASN A 149 1.84 -8.66 15.08
CA ASN A 149 2.55 -9.64 15.89
C ASN A 149 3.85 -10.08 15.21
N PHE A 150 3.80 -10.37 13.92
CA PHE A 150 4.99 -10.70 13.15
C PHE A 150 6.03 -9.57 13.20
N VAL A 151 5.60 -8.30 13.01
CA VAL A 151 6.51 -7.16 13.10
C VAL A 151 7.14 -7.07 14.50
N ARG A 152 6.38 -7.27 15.57
CA ARG A 152 6.91 -7.26 16.94
C ARG A 152 7.97 -8.32 17.17
N ASN A 153 7.75 -9.52 16.62
CA ASN A 153 8.61 -10.68 16.83
C ASN A 153 9.87 -10.66 15.95
N THR A 154 9.82 -9.97 14.80
CA THR A 154 10.88 -10.04 13.78
C THR A 154 11.54 -8.70 13.47
N LEU A 155 11.18 -7.63 14.17
CA LEU A 155 11.72 -6.29 13.91
C LEU A 155 13.25 -6.28 14.02
N VAL A 156 13.91 -5.93 12.93
CA VAL A 156 15.36 -5.67 12.93
C VAL A 156 15.58 -4.21 13.31
N PRO A 157 16.13 -3.92 14.52
CA PRO A 157 16.16 -2.56 15.04
C PRO A 157 17.11 -1.63 14.29
N PHE A 158 18.16 -2.17 13.68
CA PHE A 158 19.19 -1.37 13.04
C PHE A 158 19.72 -2.02 11.77
N THR A 159 19.84 -1.24 10.69
CA THR A 159 20.52 -1.68 9.44
C THR A 159 21.31 -0.53 8.84
N VAL A 160 22.39 -0.87 8.17
CA VAL A 160 23.16 0.04 7.32
C VAL A 160 23.30 -0.57 5.94
N ASP A 161 22.85 0.14 4.93
CA ASP A 161 22.97 -0.25 3.53
C ASP A 161 23.94 0.69 2.81
N THR A 162 24.84 0.15 2.01
CA THR A 162 25.70 0.95 1.14
C THR A 162 24.95 1.28 -0.16
N ILE A 163 25.00 2.54 -0.55
CA ILE A 163 24.50 3.04 -1.83
C ILE A 163 25.63 3.68 -2.62
N ASP A 164 25.38 4.02 -3.88
CA ASP A 164 26.34 4.77 -4.66
C ASP A 164 26.65 6.11 -3.95
N LYS A 165 27.93 6.29 -3.57
CA LYS A 165 28.49 7.46 -2.87
C LYS A 165 27.89 7.77 -1.50
N GLY A 166 27.51 6.74 -0.71
CA GLY A 166 27.02 6.98 0.64
C GLY A 166 26.46 5.76 1.36
N THR A 167 25.75 6.04 2.44
CA THR A 167 25.12 5.02 3.28
C THR A 167 23.68 5.40 3.62
N ILE A 168 22.84 4.39 3.85
CA ILE A 168 21.50 4.52 4.40
C ILE A 168 21.49 3.81 5.74
N THR A 169 21.40 4.56 6.82
CA THR A 169 21.21 4.02 8.17
C THR A 169 19.73 4.06 8.52
N GLN A 170 19.20 2.94 8.99
CA GLN A 170 17.81 2.83 9.40
C GLN A 170 17.73 2.32 10.85
N ASN A 171 17.13 3.11 11.72
CA ASN A 171 16.82 2.74 13.10
C ASN A 171 15.31 2.51 13.23
N ARG A 172 14.90 1.35 13.74
CA ARG A 172 13.49 0.94 13.85
C ARG A 172 13.16 0.56 15.28
N PHE A 173 12.02 1.05 15.75
CA PHE A 173 11.51 0.70 17.07
C PHE A 173 9.98 0.79 17.09
N ILE A 174 9.38 0.22 18.15
CA ILE A 174 7.93 0.25 18.35
C ILE A 174 7.65 1.16 19.54
N LYS A 175 6.75 2.12 19.34
CA LYS A 175 6.26 3.03 20.39
C LYS A 175 4.78 3.32 20.15
N ASN A 176 3.97 3.22 21.20
CA ASN A 176 2.53 3.55 21.15
C ASN A 176 1.79 2.88 19.98
N GLU A 177 1.98 1.57 19.83
CA GLU A 177 1.37 0.77 18.76
C GLU A 177 1.72 1.25 17.34
N ARG A 178 2.84 1.92 17.20
CA ARG A 178 3.37 2.37 15.90
C ARG A 178 4.77 1.79 15.70
N VAL A 179 5.02 1.28 14.51
CA VAL A 179 6.39 1.03 14.06
C VAL A 179 6.96 2.32 13.52
N ILE A 180 8.10 2.70 14.08
CA ILE A 180 8.80 3.95 13.76
C ILE A 180 10.09 3.58 13.05
N LYS A 181 10.42 4.32 12.01
CA LYS A 181 11.68 4.19 11.29
C LYS A 181 12.32 5.57 11.13
N GLU A 182 13.49 5.73 11.68
CA GLU A 182 14.35 6.89 11.44
C GLU A 182 15.35 6.50 10.35
N ILE A 183 15.45 7.30 9.32
CA ILE A 183 16.28 7.04 8.14
C ILE A 183 17.27 8.18 8.01
N ILE A 184 18.55 7.87 8.01
CA ILE A 184 19.64 8.82 7.78
C ILE A 184 20.36 8.40 6.50
N ILE A 185 20.42 9.29 5.55
CA ILE A 185 21.09 9.10 4.26
C ILE A 185 22.29 10.05 4.21
N GLU A 186 23.49 9.48 4.29
CA GLU A 186 24.73 10.21 4.26
C GLU A 186 25.41 10.03 2.90
N LYS A 187 25.68 11.14 2.24
CA LYS A 187 26.43 11.23 0.98
C LYS A 187 27.63 12.16 1.18
N GLU A 188 28.59 12.13 0.27
CA GLU A 188 29.82 12.94 0.36
C GLU A 188 29.62 14.41 0.77
N ARG A 189 28.49 15.02 0.40
CA ARG A 189 28.22 16.47 0.62
C ARG A 189 26.90 16.77 1.29
N SER A 190 26.13 15.77 1.70
CA SER A 190 24.81 15.97 2.30
C SER A 190 24.45 14.87 3.28
N THR A 191 23.70 15.25 4.31
CA THR A 191 23.02 14.32 5.21
C THR A 191 21.54 14.65 5.20
N GLU A 192 20.71 13.69 4.85
CA GLU A 192 19.27 13.82 4.82
C GLU A 192 18.66 12.91 5.88
N LYS A 193 17.62 13.39 6.57
CA LYS A 193 16.94 12.64 7.62
C LYS A 193 15.46 12.55 7.29
N TYR A 194 14.94 11.34 7.36
CA TYR A 194 13.53 11.05 7.14
C TYR A 194 12.98 10.22 8.31
N TYR A 195 11.67 10.21 8.41
CA TYR A 195 10.95 9.56 9.49
C TYR A 195 9.71 8.88 8.94
N GLU A 196 9.46 7.65 9.37
CA GLU A 196 8.22 6.94 9.13
C GLU A 196 7.58 6.57 10.47
N SER A 197 6.28 6.67 10.55
CA SER A 197 5.51 6.27 11.72
C SER A 197 4.20 5.65 11.28
N VAL A 198 4.09 4.33 11.36
CA VAL A 198 2.94 3.59 10.90
C VAL A 198 2.25 2.90 12.07
N ARG A 199 0.96 3.21 12.29
CA ARG A 199 0.11 2.55 13.28
C ARG A 199 -0.02 1.08 12.92
N MET A 200 0.21 0.18 13.86
CA MET A 200 0.08 -1.25 13.67
C MET A 200 -1.29 -1.73 14.13
N PHE A 201 -2.24 -1.82 13.21
CA PHE A 201 -3.55 -2.39 13.50
C PHE A 201 -3.48 -3.91 13.60
N SER A 202 -4.25 -4.49 14.53
CA SER A 202 -4.44 -5.93 14.60
C SER A 202 -5.41 -6.43 13.52
N TYR A 203 -5.44 -7.72 13.30
CA TYR A 203 -6.42 -8.36 12.41
C TYR A 203 -7.86 -8.06 12.84
N GLU A 204 -8.12 -8.13 14.15
CA GLU A 204 -9.44 -7.88 14.73
C GLU A 204 -9.86 -6.40 14.59
N GLU A 205 -8.91 -5.45 14.78
CA GLU A 205 -9.18 -4.02 14.58
C GLU A 205 -9.56 -3.75 13.11
N LEU A 206 -8.83 -4.33 12.15
CA LEU A 206 -9.09 -4.15 10.72
C LEU A 206 -10.42 -4.79 10.32
N THR A 207 -10.62 -6.07 10.62
CA THR A 207 -11.82 -6.81 10.20
C THR A 207 -13.07 -6.34 10.93
N GLY A 208 -12.96 -5.96 12.21
CA GLY A 208 -14.05 -5.36 12.98
C GLY A 208 -14.50 -4.03 12.38
N THR A 209 -13.55 -3.16 12.05
CA THR A 209 -13.83 -1.87 11.39
C THR A 209 -14.45 -2.09 10.01
N MET A 210 -13.88 -2.97 9.19
CA MET A 210 -14.41 -3.28 7.86
C MET A 210 -15.85 -3.82 7.94
N LYS A 211 -16.13 -4.72 8.88
CA LYS A 211 -17.48 -5.23 9.12
C LYS A 211 -18.47 -4.14 9.53
N ASN A 212 -18.06 -3.22 10.42
CA ASN A 212 -18.88 -2.10 10.86
C ASN A 212 -19.22 -1.13 9.72
N ILE A 213 -18.31 -0.95 8.76
CA ILE A 213 -18.51 -0.16 7.55
C ILE A 213 -19.50 -0.85 6.59
N GLY A 214 -19.54 -2.19 6.59
CA GLY A 214 -20.45 -2.98 5.74
C GLY A 214 -19.73 -3.97 4.81
N PHE A 215 -18.40 -4.04 4.85
CA PHE A 215 -17.66 -5.05 4.09
C PHE A 215 -17.94 -6.47 4.60
N LYS A 216 -18.04 -7.41 3.67
CA LYS A 216 -18.09 -8.84 3.95
C LYS A 216 -16.75 -9.46 3.58
N VAL A 217 -15.99 -9.90 4.58
CA VAL A 217 -14.69 -10.58 4.36
C VAL A 217 -14.94 -11.92 3.71
N LEU A 218 -14.27 -12.18 2.59
CA LEU A 218 -14.33 -13.44 1.85
C LEU A 218 -13.14 -14.34 2.20
N HIS A 219 -11.92 -13.77 2.12
CA HIS A 219 -10.68 -14.50 2.34
C HIS A 219 -9.71 -13.67 3.15
N THR A 220 -8.85 -14.35 3.91
CA THR A 220 -7.70 -13.74 4.58
C THR A 220 -6.48 -14.64 4.39
N PHE A 221 -5.42 -14.06 3.84
CA PHE A 221 -4.15 -14.75 3.59
C PHE A 221 -3.02 -14.12 4.41
N GLY A 222 -2.02 -14.94 4.72
CA GLY A 222 -0.87 -14.55 5.53
C GLY A 222 0.33 -14.04 4.72
N ASP A 223 0.36 -14.32 3.42
CA ASP A 223 1.44 -13.93 2.50
C ASP A 223 0.95 -13.85 1.05
N PHE A 224 1.84 -13.48 0.12
CA PHE A 224 1.54 -13.33 -1.30
C PHE A 224 1.41 -14.66 -2.05
N LEU A 225 1.78 -15.79 -1.42
CA LEU A 225 1.65 -17.14 -1.98
C LEU A 225 0.28 -17.77 -1.69
N GLY A 226 -0.55 -17.11 -0.89
CA GLY A 226 -1.90 -17.56 -0.55
C GLY A 226 -1.95 -18.53 0.64
N ASN A 227 -0.92 -18.57 1.47
CA ASN A 227 -0.98 -19.34 2.71
C ASN A 227 -2.04 -18.73 3.64
N PRO A 228 -2.77 -19.56 4.41
CA PRO A 228 -3.74 -19.09 5.39
C PRO A 228 -3.11 -18.10 6.37
N PHE A 229 -3.90 -17.13 6.81
CA PHE A 229 -3.43 -16.19 7.83
C PHE A 229 -3.29 -16.88 9.19
N GLU A 230 -2.11 -16.74 9.79
CA GLU A 230 -1.78 -17.16 11.14
C GLU A 230 -1.37 -15.93 11.97
N LEU A 231 -2.05 -15.73 13.10
CA LEU A 231 -1.94 -14.51 13.92
C LEU A 231 -0.50 -14.15 14.29
N GLU A 232 0.32 -15.14 14.67
CA GLU A 232 1.69 -14.91 15.15
C GLU A 232 2.76 -15.00 14.05
N ASN A 233 2.52 -15.79 13.00
CA ASN A 233 3.56 -16.23 12.08
C ASN A 233 3.45 -15.60 10.68
N SER A 234 2.26 -15.18 10.27
CA SER A 234 2.08 -14.60 8.95
C SER A 234 2.73 -13.23 8.83
N PRO A 235 3.56 -12.96 7.80
CA PRO A 235 4.18 -11.65 7.61
C PRO A 235 3.18 -10.56 7.23
N ARG A 236 2.05 -10.94 6.62
CA ARG A 236 1.03 -10.01 6.13
C ARG A 236 -0.36 -10.36 6.63
N ILE A 237 -1.26 -9.40 6.50
CA ILE A 237 -2.70 -9.55 6.61
C ILE A 237 -3.26 -9.12 5.26
N ILE A 238 -3.67 -10.07 4.41
CA ILE A 238 -4.24 -9.78 3.10
C ILE A 238 -5.71 -10.14 3.16
N ILE A 239 -6.57 -9.13 3.17
CA ILE A 239 -8.01 -9.29 3.29
C ILE A 239 -8.66 -9.02 1.93
N ILE A 240 -9.39 -10.00 1.41
CA ILE A 240 -10.27 -9.85 0.25
C ILE A 240 -11.70 -9.78 0.78
N SER A 241 -12.40 -8.72 0.43
CA SER A 241 -13.77 -8.46 0.87
C SER A 241 -14.63 -7.95 -0.28
N HIS A 242 -15.94 -7.95 -0.09
CA HIS A 242 -16.86 -7.30 -1.04
C HIS A 242 -17.86 -6.41 -0.29
N LYS A 243 -18.50 -5.53 -1.05
CA LYS A 243 -19.61 -4.69 -0.63
C LYS A 243 -20.92 -5.48 -0.58
#